data_9d095e9390ab023d0005ebd662c7ff61
#
_entry.id   9d095e9390ab023d0005ebd662c7ff61
#
_cell.length_a   1.000
_cell.length_b   1.000
_cell.length_c   1.000
_cell.angle_alpha   90.00
_cell.angle_beta   90.00
_cell.angle_gamma   90.00
#
_symmetry.space_group_name_H-M   'P 1'
#
loop_
_entity.id
_entity.type
_entity.pdbx_description
1 polymer ?
#
loop_
_entity_poly.entity_id
_entity_poly.type
_entity_poly.pdbx_seq_one_letter_code
_entity_poly.pdbx_strand_id
1 'polypeptide(L)'
;IRQGVKWVDKDGNEVAEVKAKDWVDAAYYILDANHDSGNEYNFEVAQVTNAAAYYEYTAYLLALETATDGTDDAGNPVKLVTNEDGEQEILEEVPEASIDDIGVKALDEYTLEFTLESSRPYFLSMVSFGPYMPVYGPFLDECGSKFGTDNSTLLYCGAFILSTYQPQQQRVLTKNATYWDKDNVFLDAIQMTYNAEASSIATTMYQSGEVDQADISSDLLSAMMADPNTKDLIHPTRADTSYAYWYLFNFDPNFDAEYEPENWKLAVNNENFR
;
A
#
# COMPACT_ATOMS: atom_id res chain seq x y z
N ILE A 1 21.89 2.48 -8.44
CA ILE A 1 21.63 2.11 -7.03
C ILE A 1 22.87 2.39 -6.20
N ARG A 2 22.69 2.80 -4.93
CA ARG A 2 23.79 2.99 -3.99
C ARG A 2 24.40 1.62 -3.61
N GLN A 3 25.72 1.50 -3.77
CA GLN A 3 26.46 0.30 -3.38
C GLN A 3 26.69 0.25 -1.86
N GLY A 4 26.82 -0.97 -1.30
CA GLY A 4 27.12 -1.21 0.11
C GLY A 4 25.92 -1.06 1.06
N VAL A 5 24.72 -0.78 0.56
CA VAL A 5 23.48 -0.78 1.36
C VAL A 5 23.14 -2.24 1.73
N LYS A 6 22.78 -2.49 2.98
CA LYS A 6 22.53 -3.84 3.50
C LYS A 6 21.07 -4.09 3.80
N TRP A 7 20.62 -5.28 3.47
CA TRP A 7 19.46 -5.90 4.08
C TRP A 7 19.83 -6.44 5.45
N VAL A 8 19.07 -6.08 6.45
CA VAL A 8 19.23 -6.60 7.81
C VAL A 8 17.93 -7.21 8.32
N ASP A 9 18.03 -8.17 9.23
CA ASP A 9 16.88 -8.74 9.93
C ASP A 9 16.38 -7.81 11.06
N LYS A 10 15.34 -8.26 11.79
CA LYS A 10 14.74 -7.50 12.92
C LYS A 10 15.71 -7.23 14.08
N ASP A 11 16.79 -7.97 14.17
CA ASP A 11 17.83 -7.85 15.20
C ASP A 11 19.06 -7.05 14.71
N GLY A 12 19.03 -6.59 13.46
CA GLY A 12 20.08 -5.78 12.83
C GLY A 12 21.24 -6.60 12.25
N ASN A 13 21.11 -7.93 12.14
CA ASN A 13 22.13 -8.76 11.52
C ASN A 13 22.07 -8.61 9.99
N GLU A 14 23.25 -8.48 9.36
CA GLU A 14 23.34 -8.38 7.91
C GLU A 14 22.94 -9.71 7.24
N VAL A 15 22.07 -9.65 6.23
CA VAL A 15 21.58 -10.79 5.45
C VAL A 15 22.13 -10.76 4.03
N ALA A 16 22.04 -9.63 3.36
CA ALA A 16 22.47 -9.46 1.96
C ALA A 16 22.83 -8.01 1.67
N GLU A 17 23.37 -7.75 0.48
CA GLU A 17 23.52 -6.40 -0.07
C GLU A 17 22.34 -6.07 -0.99
N VAL A 18 21.82 -4.84 -0.90
CA VAL A 18 20.73 -4.36 -1.76
C VAL A 18 21.23 -4.18 -3.19
N LYS A 19 20.53 -4.77 -4.15
CA LYS A 19 20.86 -4.76 -5.58
C LYS A 19 19.69 -4.33 -6.44
N ALA A 20 19.93 -4.00 -7.70
CA ALA A 20 18.90 -3.60 -8.65
C ALA A 20 17.81 -4.66 -8.84
N LYS A 21 18.19 -5.96 -8.72
CA LYS A 21 17.24 -7.07 -8.81
C LYS A 21 16.14 -7.00 -7.73
N ASP A 22 16.41 -6.43 -6.57
CA ASP A 22 15.43 -6.36 -5.47
C ASP A 22 14.22 -5.50 -5.83
N TRP A 23 14.37 -4.51 -6.72
CA TRP A 23 13.26 -3.73 -7.29
C TRP A 23 12.48 -4.51 -8.34
N VAL A 24 13.18 -5.36 -9.10
CA VAL A 24 12.54 -6.25 -10.08
C VAL A 24 11.71 -7.28 -9.34
N ASP A 25 12.24 -7.88 -8.27
CA ASP A 25 11.53 -8.86 -7.46
C ASP A 25 10.28 -8.24 -6.79
N ALA A 26 10.40 -7.00 -6.29
CA ALA A 26 9.27 -6.26 -5.74
C ALA A 26 8.17 -5.98 -6.78
N ALA A 27 8.56 -5.54 -7.99
CA ALA A 27 7.61 -5.29 -9.06
C ALA A 27 6.88 -6.57 -9.49
N TYR A 28 7.60 -7.68 -9.60
CA TYR A 28 7.02 -8.97 -9.96
C TYR A 28 6.04 -9.47 -8.92
N TYR A 29 6.38 -9.33 -7.64
CA TYR A 29 5.47 -9.68 -6.56
C TYR A 29 4.16 -8.88 -6.62
N ILE A 30 4.26 -7.56 -6.84
CA ILE A 30 3.09 -6.66 -6.87
C ILE A 30 2.22 -6.93 -8.10
N LEU A 31 2.83 -7.25 -9.24
CA LEU A 31 2.14 -7.43 -10.52
C LEU A 31 1.64 -8.86 -10.77
N ASP A 32 1.86 -9.79 -9.86
CA ASP A 32 1.24 -11.11 -9.90
C ASP A 32 -0.06 -11.09 -9.08
N ALA A 33 -1.20 -11.26 -9.75
CA ALA A 33 -2.54 -11.23 -9.14
C ALA A 33 -2.73 -12.28 -8.01
N ASN A 34 -1.94 -13.37 -8.01
CA ASN A 34 -1.98 -14.37 -6.94
C ASN A 34 -1.57 -13.80 -5.57
N HIS A 35 -0.87 -12.67 -5.53
CA HIS A 35 -0.41 -12.05 -4.29
C HIS A 35 -1.41 -11.05 -3.71
N ASP A 36 -2.45 -10.65 -4.46
CA ASP A 36 -3.49 -9.70 -4.04
C ASP A 36 -2.89 -8.46 -3.33
N SER A 37 -1.88 -7.85 -3.97
CA SER A 37 -1.10 -6.77 -3.35
C SER A 37 -1.87 -5.47 -3.19
N GLY A 38 -2.90 -5.24 -4.03
CA GLY A 38 -3.67 -4.00 -4.11
C GLY A 38 -2.85 -2.76 -4.49
N ASN A 39 -1.65 -2.96 -5.05
CA ASN A 39 -0.71 -1.89 -5.40
C ASN A 39 -0.32 -1.85 -6.88
N GLU A 40 -0.82 -2.78 -7.69
CA GLU A 40 -0.56 -2.93 -9.12
C GLU A 40 -0.93 -1.66 -9.91
N TYR A 41 -2.01 -0.99 -9.52
CA TYR A 41 -2.47 0.25 -10.16
C TYR A 41 -1.40 1.35 -10.19
N ASN A 42 -0.43 1.35 -9.26
CA ASN A 42 0.66 2.32 -9.28
C ASN A 42 1.54 2.18 -10.53
N PHE A 43 1.76 0.94 -10.98
CA PHE A 43 2.53 0.66 -12.18
C PHE A 43 1.74 1.00 -13.45
N GLU A 44 0.41 0.82 -13.43
CA GLU A 44 -0.49 1.22 -14.50
C GLU A 44 -0.54 2.76 -14.63
N VAL A 45 -0.75 3.50 -13.54
CA VAL A 45 -0.75 4.97 -13.51
C VAL A 45 0.58 5.54 -14.00
N ALA A 46 1.68 4.91 -13.66
CA ALA A 46 3.01 5.26 -14.17
C ALA A 46 3.20 4.86 -15.64
N GLN A 47 2.33 4.02 -16.19
CA GLN A 47 2.47 3.40 -17.50
C GLN A 47 3.81 2.68 -17.67
N VAL A 48 4.18 1.87 -16.69
CA VAL A 48 5.30 0.96 -16.83
C VAL A 48 4.94 -0.07 -17.90
N THR A 49 5.81 -0.20 -18.89
CA THR A 49 5.56 -1.06 -20.07
C THR A 49 5.17 -2.48 -19.65
N ASN A 50 4.10 -3.00 -20.25
CA ASN A 50 3.53 -4.33 -20.02
C ASN A 50 3.12 -4.67 -18.57
N ALA A 51 3.14 -3.74 -17.63
CA ALA A 51 2.76 -4.01 -16.25
C ALA A 51 1.27 -4.40 -16.13
N ALA A 52 0.37 -3.61 -16.73
CA ALA A 52 -1.06 -3.90 -16.73
C ALA A 52 -1.37 -5.23 -17.45
N ALA A 53 -0.77 -5.45 -18.63
CA ALA A 53 -0.98 -6.68 -19.40
C ALA A 53 -0.53 -7.93 -18.62
N TYR A 54 0.57 -7.86 -17.89
CA TYR A 54 1.02 -8.98 -17.06
C TYR A 54 0.09 -9.24 -15.88
N TYR A 55 -0.36 -8.18 -15.19
CA TYR A 55 -1.34 -8.32 -14.11
C TYR A 55 -2.66 -8.92 -14.60
N GLU A 56 -3.21 -8.43 -15.71
CA GLU A 56 -4.43 -8.95 -16.32
C GLU A 56 -4.28 -10.44 -16.70
N TYR A 57 -3.14 -10.82 -17.26
CA TYR A 57 -2.86 -12.21 -17.61
C TYR A 57 -2.78 -13.12 -16.38
N THR A 58 -2.11 -12.71 -15.31
CA THR A 58 -2.04 -13.49 -14.06
C THR A 58 -3.40 -13.57 -13.35
N ALA A 59 -4.20 -12.50 -13.41
CA ALA A 59 -5.58 -12.51 -12.93
C ALA A 59 -6.48 -13.47 -13.74
N TYR A 60 -6.32 -13.49 -15.07
CA TYR A 60 -6.99 -14.46 -15.92
C TYR A 60 -6.60 -15.90 -15.56
N LEU A 61 -5.32 -16.19 -15.34
CA LEU A 61 -4.87 -17.53 -14.92
C LEU A 61 -5.48 -17.93 -13.58
N LEU A 62 -5.53 -17.02 -12.61
CA LEU A 62 -6.17 -17.25 -11.31
C LEU A 62 -7.68 -17.53 -11.45
N ALA A 63 -8.37 -16.78 -12.30
CA ALA A 63 -9.79 -17.00 -12.60
C ALA A 63 -10.04 -18.36 -13.26
N LEU A 64 -9.13 -18.81 -14.12
CA LEU A 64 -9.21 -20.12 -14.78
C LEU A 64 -9.19 -21.30 -13.79
N GLU A 65 -8.54 -21.16 -12.62
CA GLU A 65 -8.49 -22.22 -11.61
C GLU A 65 -9.87 -22.58 -11.07
N THR A 66 -10.79 -21.61 -11.02
CA THR A 66 -12.16 -21.77 -10.51
C THR A 66 -13.21 -21.82 -11.61
N ALA A 67 -12.83 -21.55 -12.85
CA ALA A 67 -13.75 -21.51 -13.98
C ALA A 67 -14.33 -22.89 -14.33
N THR A 68 -15.59 -22.88 -14.71
CA THR A 68 -16.33 -24.08 -15.16
C THR A 68 -16.57 -24.03 -16.67
N ASP A 69 -16.75 -25.20 -17.29
CA ASP A 69 -17.10 -25.29 -18.71
C ASP A 69 -18.58 -24.91 -18.91
N GLY A 70 -18.83 -24.07 -19.93
CA GLY A 70 -20.15 -23.64 -20.33
C GLY A 70 -20.27 -23.40 -21.83
N THR A 71 -21.36 -22.78 -22.24
CA THR A 71 -21.58 -22.37 -23.64
C THR A 71 -22.13 -20.95 -23.67
N ASP A 72 -21.68 -20.17 -24.65
CA ASP A 72 -22.28 -18.86 -24.95
C ASP A 72 -23.66 -18.97 -25.58
N ASP A 73 -24.31 -17.84 -25.85
CA ASP A 73 -25.64 -17.78 -26.48
C ASP A 73 -25.68 -18.38 -27.93
N ALA A 74 -24.53 -18.48 -28.57
CA ALA A 74 -24.39 -19.10 -29.89
C ALA A 74 -24.09 -20.60 -29.83
N GLY A 75 -23.89 -21.15 -28.61
CA GLY A 75 -23.58 -22.56 -28.38
C GLY A 75 -22.11 -22.92 -28.49
N ASN A 76 -21.21 -21.92 -28.49
CA ASN A 76 -19.78 -22.18 -28.49
C ASN A 76 -19.29 -22.49 -27.07
N PRO A 77 -18.28 -23.38 -26.91
CA PRO A 77 -17.68 -23.65 -25.64
C PRO A 77 -16.99 -22.40 -25.06
N VAL A 78 -17.26 -22.08 -23.78
CA VAL A 78 -16.64 -20.98 -23.05
C VAL A 78 -16.28 -21.41 -21.63
N LYS A 79 -15.43 -20.63 -20.97
CA LYS A 79 -15.20 -20.72 -19.52
C LYS A 79 -16.12 -19.73 -18.81
N LEU A 80 -16.73 -20.19 -17.72
CA LEU A 80 -17.62 -19.38 -16.88
C LEU A 80 -17.00 -19.20 -15.50
N VAL A 81 -17.07 -17.99 -14.98
CA VAL A 81 -16.70 -17.64 -13.61
C VAL A 81 -17.93 -17.10 -12.89
N THR A 82 -17.95 -17.20 -11.57
CA THR A 82 -19.03 -16.62 -10.74
C THR A 82 -18.55 -15.28 -10.20
N ASN A 83 -19.27 -14.20 -10.52
CA ASN A 83 -18.97 -12.87 -10.02
C ASN A 83 -19.40 -12.69 -8.55
N GLU A 84 -19.15 -11.51 -7.97
CA GLU A 84 -19.48 -11.18 -6.57
C GLU A 84 -20.97 -11.25 -6.26
N ASP A 85 -21.84 -11.03 -7.24
CA ASP A 85 -23.30 -11.12 -7.12
C ASP A 85 -23.82 -12.58 -7.24
N GLY A 86 -22.92 -13.53 -7.49
CA GLY A 86 -23.25 -14.95 -7.66
C GLY A 86 -23.75 -15.32 -9.06
N GLU A 87 -23.62 -14.41 -10.03
CA GLU A 87 -23.99 -14.64 -11.41
C GLU A 87 -22.82 -15.23 -12.20
N GLN A 88 -23.15 -16.07 -13.20
CA GLN A 88 -22.15 -16.63 -14.09
C GLN A 88 -21.87 -15.69 -15.26
N GLU A 89 -20.60 -15.40 -15.46
CA GLU A 89 -20.10 -14.58 -16.57
C GLU A 89 -19.09 -15.34 -17.40
N ILE A 90 -19.00 -15.01 -18.70
CA ILE A 90 -17.99 -15.58 -19.58
C ILE A 90 -16.63 -14.99 -19.20
N LEU A 91 -15.68 -15.86 -18.89
CA LEU A 91 -14.29 -15.48 -18.72
C LEU A 91 -13.68 -15.20 -20.10
N GLU A 92 -13.43 -13.93 -20.39
CA GLU A 92 -12.78 -13.53 -21.63
C GLU A 92 -11.31 -13.95 -21.64
N GLU A 93 -10.84 -14.46 -22.79
CA GLU A 93 -9.45 -14.86 -22.96
C GLU A 93 -8.55 -13.61 -23.01
N VAL A 94 -7.52 -13.60 -22.16
CA VAL A 94 -6.52 -12.53 -22.09
C VAL A 94 -5.25 -13.00 -22.82
N PRO A 95 -4.62 -12.16 -23.66
CA PRO A 95 -3.36 -12.50 -24.32
C PRO A 95 -2.27 -12.87 -23.30
N GLU A 96 -1.49 -13.89 -23.63
CA GLU A 96 -0.34 -14.30 -22.83
C GLU A 96 0.64 -13.13 -22.69
N ALA A 97 1.07 -12.85 -21.45
CA ALA A 97 2.05 -11.84 -21.13
C ALA A 97 3.19 -12.45 -20.31
N SER A 98 4.42 -12.02 -20.59
CA SER A 98 5.61 -12.51 -19.91
C SER A 98 6.10 -11.53 -18.86
N ILE A 99 6.50 -12.05 -17.71
CA ILE A 99 7.20 -11.31 -16.67
C ILE A 99 8.48 -10.65 -17.20
N ASP A 100 9.14 -11.29 -18.16
CA ASP A 100 10.37 -10.77 -18.76
C ASP A 100 10.15 -9.53 -19.64
N ASP A 101 8.90 -9.25 -20.01
CA ASP A 101 8.55 -8.10 -20.85
C ASP A 101 8.16 -6.85 -20.07
N ILE A 102 8.05 -6.97 -18.74
CA ILE A 102 7.75 -5.83 -17.86
C ILE A 102 8.88 -4.80 -17.92
N GLY A 103 8.52 -3.53 -17.99
CA GLY A 103 9.45 -2.40 -18.07
C GLY A 103 10.21 -2.08 -16.77
N VAL A 104 10.56 -3.09 -15.97
CA VAL A 104 11.39 -2.95 -14.76
C VAL A 104 12.54 -3.96 -14.87
N LYS A 105 13.75 -3.49 -15.08
CA LYS A 105 14.89 -4.38 -15.37
C LYS A 105 16.15 -3.98 -14.61
N ALA A 106 16.84 -4.98 -14.07
CA ALA A 106 18.19 -4.85 -13.57
C ALA A 106 19.18 -5.08 -14.71
N LEU A 107 19.82 -4.02 -15.22
CA LEU A 107 20.79 -4.11 -16.31
C LEU A 107 22.14 -4.69 -15.80
N ASP A 108 22.47 -4.42 -14.55
CA ASP A 108 23.56 -4.99 -13.78
C ASP A 108 23.22 -4.95 -12.28
N GLU A 109 24.16 -5.30 -11.41
CA GLU A 109 23.91 -5.35 -9.96
C GLU A 109 23.41 -4.03 -9.36
N TYR A 110 23.74 -2.89 -9.97
CA TYR A 110 23.45 -1.54 -9.40
C TYR A 110 22.77 -0.60 -10.36
N THR A 111 22.40 -1.06 -11.56
CA THR A 111 21.67 -0.26 -12.55
C THR A 111 20.28 -0.82 -12.74
N LEU A 112 19.29 -0.04 -12.28
CA LEU A 112 17.87 -0.30 -12.46
C LEU A 112 17.33 0.57 -13.60
N GLU A 113 16.60 -0.03 -14.53
CA GLU A 113 15.94 0.64 -15.62
C GLU A 113 14.42 0.49 -15.51
N PHE A 114 13.71 1.61 -15.65
CA PHE A 114 12.27 1.64 -15.88
C PHE A 114 11.98 2.10 -17.30
N THR A 115 11.19 1.31 -18.03
CA THR A 115 10.68 1.65 -19.36
C THR A 115 9.20 1.97 -19.24
N LEU A 116 8.81 3.15 -19.73
CA LEU A 116 7.43 3.64 -19.71
C LEU A 116 6.87 3.66 -21.13
N GLU A 117 5.58 3.40 -21.30
CA GLU A 117 4.90 3.46 -22.60
C GLU A 117 4.84 4.88 -23.17
N SER A 118 4.81 5.87 -22.30
CA SER A 118 4.89 7.28 -22.67
C SER A 118 5.55 8.13 -21.57
N SER A 119 6.02 9.34 -21.94
CA SER A 119 6.66 10.25 -20.97
C SER A 119 5.70 10.66 -19.86
N ARG A 120 6.14 10.46 -18.60
CA ARG A 120 5.39 10.81 -17.38
C ARG A 120 6.25 11.76 -16.53
N PRO A 121 6.00 13.07 -16.55
CA PRO A 121 6.81 14.05 -15.80
C PRO A 121 6.83 13.81 -14.30
N TYR A 122 5.79 13.18 -13.75
CA TYR A 122 5.63 12.86 -12.33
C TYR A 122 6.26 11.53 -11.91
N PHE A 123 6.79 10.73 -12.84
CA PHE A 123 7.32 9.38 -12.54
C PHE A 123 8.39 9.40 -11.45
N LEU A 124 9.30 10.40 -11.47
CA LEU A 124 10.32 10.53 -10.42
C LEU A 124 9.74 10.76 -9.02
N SER A 125 8.54 11.35 -8.92
CA SER A 125 7.84 11.45 -7.64
C SER A 125 7.20 10.12 -7.26
N MET A 126 6.70 9.35 -8.23
CA MET A 126 6.07 8.05 -7.98
C MET A 126 7.08 7.03 -7.44
N VAL A 127 8.32 7.02 -7.90
CA VAL A 127 9.34 6.07 -7.41
C VAL A 127 9.73 6.27 -5.93
N SER A 128 9.21 7.31 -5.28
CA SER A 128 9.34 7.50 -3.83
C SER A 128 8.21 6.86 -3.01
N PHE A 129 7.18 6.31 -3.67
CA PHE A 129 6.07 5.60 -3.00
C PHE A 129 6.45 4.16 -2.63
N GLY A 130 5.76 3.63 -1.63
CA GLY A 130 5.98 2.27 -1.12
C GLY A 130 6.04 1.17 -2.18
N PRO A 131 5.12 1.13 -3.18
CA PRO A 131 5.12 0.10 -4.22
C PRO A 131 6.41 0.03 -5.07
N TYR A 132 7.21 1.10 -5.07
CA TYR A 132 8.50 1.14 -5.77
C TYR A 132 9.70 0.89 -4.86
N MET A 133 9.48 0.47 -3.61
CA MET A 133 10.58 0.08 -2.71
C MET A 133 11.04 -1.35 -3.00
N PRO A 134 12.33 -1.64 -2.75
CA PRO A 134 12.88 -2.97 -3.06
C PRO A 134 12.42 -4.04 -2.06
N VAL A 135 12.42 -5.28 -2.50
CA VAL A 135 12.22 -6.48 -1.68
C VAL A 135 13.31 -7.50 -2.03
N TYR A 136 13.93 -8.11 -1.04
CA TYR A 136 14.91 -9.15 -1.26
C TYR A 136 14.21 -10.48 -1.63
N GLY A 137 14.21 -10.81 -2.91
CA GLY A 137 13.48 -11.95 -3.48
C GLY A 137 13.74 -13.29 -2.79
N PRO A 138 15.00 -13.70 -2.51
CA PRO A 138 15.25 -14.97 -1.82
C PRO A 138 14.60 -15.08 -0.43
N PHE A 139 14.47 -13.98 0.31
CA PHE A 139 13.78 -13.96 1.59
C PHE A 139 12.26 -13.94 1.44
N LEU A 140 11.75 -13.24 0.41
CA LEU A 140 10.36 -13.28 0.03
C LEU A 140 9.91 -14.72 -0.27
N ASP A 141 10.69 -15.45 -1.07
CA ASP A 141 10.43 -16.85 -1.42
C ASP A 141 10.48 -17.77 -0.17
N GLU A 142 11.44 -17.55 0.72
CA GLU A 142 11.54 -18.28 1.99
C GLU A 142 10.33 -18.07 2.89
N CYS A 143 9.83 -16.84 3.00
CA CYS A 143 8.67 -16.49 3.82
C CYS A 143 7.35 -16.96 3.20
N GLY A 144 7.23 -16.96 1.88
CA GLY A 144 5.99 -17.26 1.15
C GLY A 144 4.81 -16.45 1.68
N SER A 145 3.69 -17.09 1.96
CA SER A 145 2.47 -16.43 2.47
C SER A 145 2.63 -15.74 3.84
N LYS A 146 3.74 -15.93 4.53
CA LYS A 146 4.02 -15.25 5.80
C LYS A 146 4.76 -13.92 5.61
N PHE A 147 5.21 -13.60 4.40
CA PHE A 147 5.91 -12.35 4.13
C PHE A 147 5.10 -11.14 4.63
N GLY A 148 5.72 -10.26 5.41
CA GLY A 148 5.09 -9.04 5.92
C GLY A 148 4.07 -9.22 7.05
N THR A 149 3.83 -10.45 7.55
CA THR A 149 2.84 -10.68 8.63
C THR A 149 3.34 -10.29 10.03
N ASP A 150 4.66 -10.28 10.22
CA ASP A 150 5.30 -9.78 11.43
C ASP A 150 6.72 -9.26 11.12
N ASN A 151 7.42 -8.76 12.15
CA ASN A 151 8.75 -8.19 11.99
C ASN A 151 9.86 -9.21 11.71
N SER A 152 9.64 -10.49 11.93
CA SER A 152 10.60 -11.56 11.60
C SER A 152 10.47 -12.04 10.15
N THR A 153 9.39 -11.68 9.48
CA THR A 153 9.12 -11.99 8.07
C THR A 153 9.35 -10.77 7.16
N LEU A 154 10.15 -9.82 7.61
CA LEU A 154 10.60 -8.64 6.87
C LEU A 154 12.11 -8.47 6.99
N LEU A 155 12.72 -7.90 5.96
CA LEU A 155 14.08 -7.37 6.01
C LEU A 155 14.05 -5.84 5.87
N TYR A 156 15.08 -5.19 6.37
CA TYR A 156 15.13 -3.74 6.47
C TYR A 156 16.42 -3.21 5.85
N CYS A 157 16.31 -2.14 5.07
CA CYS A 157 17.46 -1.39 4.53
C CYS A 157 17.34 0.11 4.75
N GLY A 158 16.25 0.55 5.41
CA GLY A 158 15.97 1.95 5.74
C GLY A 158 16.62 2.41 7.04
N ALA A 159 16.26 3.63 7.46
CA ALA A 159 16.81 4.27 8.66
C ALA A 159 16.46 3.55 9.98
N PHE A 160 15.35 2.80 10.00
CA PHE A 160 14.84 2.11 11.18
C PHE A 160 14.50 0.66 10.87
N ILE A 161 14.55 -0.17 11.91
CA ILE A 161 14.19 -1.58 11.95
C ILE A 161 12.99 -1.72 12.86
N LEU A 162 11.92 -2.41 12.45
CA LEU A 162 10.81 -2.78 13.31
C LEU A 162 11.27 -3.90 14.26
N SER A 163 11.93 -3.52 15.35
CA SER A 163 12.52 -4.46 16.30
C SER A 163 11.49 -5.16 17.18
N THR A 164 10.34 -4.52 17.42
CA THR A 164 9.24 -5.09 18.19
C THR A 164 7.92 -4.88 17.45
N TYR A 165 7.17 -5.97 17.29
CA TYR A 165 5.83 -5.95 16.75
C TYR A 165 4.91 -6.79 17.63
N GLN A 166 4.01 -6.12 18.34
CA GLN A 166 2.98 -6.73 19.19
C GLN A 166 1.63 -6.18 18.72
N PRO A 167 0.84 -6.95 17.95
CA PRO A 167 -0.45 -6.50 17.43
C PRO A 167 -1.35 -5.95 18.53
N GLN A 168 -1.98 -4.80 18.29
CA GLN A 168 -2.87 -4.11 19.22
C GLN A 168 -2.22 -3.74 20.58
N GLN A 169 -0.90 -3.74 20.67
CA GLN A 169 -0.16 -3.33 21.86
C GLN A 169 0.89 -2.28 21.52
N GLN A 170 1.97 -2.67 20.82
CA GLN A 170 3.04 -1.73 20.48
C GLN A 170 3.82 -2.14 19.21
N ARG A 171 4.42 -1.14 18.61
CA ARG A 171 5.47 -1.26 17.61
C ARG A 171 6.65 -0.41 18.02
N VAL A 172 7.86 -0.97 17.95
CA VAL A 172 9.09 -0.22 18.22
C VAL A 172 9.98 -0.28 16.99
N LEU A 173 10.30 0.89 16.49
CA LEU A 173 11.29 1.08 15.43
C LEU A 173 12.59 1.52 16.08
N THR A 174 13.67 0.77 15.89
CA THR A 174 15.01 1.11 16.39
C THR A 174 15.90 1.56 15.24
N LYS A 175 16.83 2.47 15.51
CA LYS A 175 17.78 2.98 14.53
C LYS A 175 18.57 1.83 13.91
N ASN A 176 18.64 1.83 12.56
CA ASN A 176 19.44 0.88 11.81
C ASN A 176 20.91 1.34 11.74
N ALA A 177 21.81 0.61 12.41
CA ALA A 177 23.22 0.94 12.47
C ALA A 177 23.96 0.77 11.10
N THR A 178 23.37 0.02 10.16
CA THR A 178 23.92 -0.19 8.81
C THR A 178 23.34 0.78 7.77
N TYR A 179 22.38 1.63 8.17
CA TYR A 179 21.79 2.61 7.25
C TYR A 179 22.85 3.53 6.66
N TRP A 180 22.80 3.75 5.36
CA TRP A 180 23.83 4.52 4.63
C TRP A 180 23.98 5.97 5.11
N ASP A 181 22.91 6.58 5.63
CA ASP A 181 22.87 7.96 6.12
C ASP A 181 22.59 8.02 7.63
N LYS A 182 23.07 7.04 8.37
CA LYS A 182 22.83 6.87 9.82
C LYS A 182 23.26 8.07 10.66
N ASP A 183 24.23 8.83 10.20
CA ASP A 183 24.76 10.00 10.94
C ASP A 183 23.77 11.17 10.93
N ASN A 184 22.82 11.18 9.99
CA ASN A 184 21.71 12.13 9.92
C ASN A 184 20.41 11.59 10.54
N VAL A 185 20.43 10.43 11.16
CA VAL A 185 19.30 9.88 11.92
C VAL A 185 19.51 10.20 13.41
N PHE A 186 18.72 11.13 13.95
CA PHE A 186 18.90 11.66 15.30
C PHE A 186 18.08 10.92 16.36
N LEU A 187 17.04 10.19 15.96
CA LEU A 187 16.25 9.39 16.88
C LEU A 187 16.85 7.98 17.02
N ASP A 188 17.01 7.51 18.25
CA ASP A 188 17.46 6.14 18.51
C ASP A 188 16.31 5.13 18.37
N ALA A 189 15.09 5.55 18.72
CA ALA A 189 13.90 4.72 18.58
C ALA A 189 12.63 5.56 18.38
N ILE A 190 11.62 4.95 17.75
CA ILE A 190 10.24 5.46 17.66
C ILE A 190 9.35 4.39 18.26
N GLN A 191 8.69 4.73 19.36
CA GLN A 191 7.76 3.82 20.04
C GLN A 191 6.32 4.24 19.73
N MET A 192 5.53 3.33 19.19
CA MET A 192 4.12 3.52 18.92
C MET A 192 3.33 2.55 19.79
N THR A 193 2.47 3.08 20.65
CA THR A 193 1.59 2.28 21.51
C THR A 193 0.17 2.34 20.97
N TYR A 194 -0.49 1.19 20.86
CA TYR A 194 -1.87 1.16 20.46
C TYR A 194 -2.79 1.63 21.58
N ASN A 195 -3.70 2.55 21.24
CA ASN A 195 -4.78 2.98 22.12
C ASN A 195 -6.02 3.24 21.26
N ALA A 196 -7.11 2.54 21.57
CA ALA A 196 -8.37 2.66 20.82
C ALA A 196 -8.96 4.08 20.88
N GLU A 197 -8.70 4.81 21.99
CA GLU A 197 -9.20 6.16 22.23
C GLU A 197 -8.18 7.26 21.82
N ALA A 198 -7.09 6.90 21.13
CA ALA A 198 -5.99 7.82 20.83
C ALA A 198 -6.45 9.13 20.19
N SER A 199 -7.39 9.07 19.23
CA SER A 199 -7.89 10.26 18.54
C SER A 199 -8.58 11.28 19.47
N SER A 200 -9.18 10.84 20.58
CA SER A 200 -9.89 11.70 21.53
C SER A 200 -9.02 12.16 22.72
N ILE A 201 -7.98 11.38 23.08
CA ILE A 201 -7.16 11.66 24.27
C ILE A 201 -5.73 12.08 23.96
N ALA A 202 -5.31 12.07 22.68
CA ALA A 202 -3.92 12.33 22.29
C ALA A 202 -3.36 13.65 22.83
N THR A 203 -4.14 14.73 22.82
CA THR A 203 -3.73 16.02 23.36
C THR A 203 -3.51 15.99 24.89
N THR A 204 -4.32 15.22 25.62
CA THR A 204 -4.16 15.02 27.08
C THR A 204 -2.90 14.19 27.35
N MET A 205 -2.65 13.15 26.58
CA MET A 205 -1.44 12.34 26.70
C MET A 205 -0.16 13.15 26.41
N TYR A 206 -0.23 14.06 25.44
CA TYR A 206 0.88 15.00 25.20
C TYR A 206 1.11 15.92 26.40
N GLN A 207 0.06 16.51 26.95
CA GLN A 207 0.15 17.40 28.12
C GLN A 207 0.65 16.69 29.40
N SER A 208 0.36 15.38 29.51
CA SER A 208 0.89 14.54 30.63
C SER A 208 2.31 14.03 30.38
N GLY A 209 2.86 14.22 29.16
CA GLY A 209 4.20 13.75 28.81
C GLY A 209 4.26 12.25 28.46
N GLU A 210 3.11 11.65 28.15
CA GLU A 210 3.04 10.24 27.73
C GLU A 210 3.40 10.03 26.27
N VAL A 211 3.20 11.08 25.43
CA VAL A 211 3.59 11.09 24.03
C VAL A 211 4.31 12.39 23.68
N ASP A 212 5.22 12.33 22.71
CA ASP A 212 6.02 13.49 22.27
C ASP A 212 5.33 14.32 21.20
N GLN A 213 4.27 13.79 20.57
CA GLN A 213 3.51 14.45 19.53
C GLN A 213 2.04 13.99 19.58
N ALA A 214 1.12 14.93 19.31
CA ALA A 214 -0.31 14.64 19.20
C ALA A 214 -0.93 15.47 18.08
N ASP A 215 -1.86 14.87 17.35
CA ASP A 215 -2.73 15.59 16.42
C ASP A 215 -3.86 16.26 17.20
N ILE A 216 -4.17 17.50 16.84
CA ILE A 216 -5.23 18.27 17.46
C ILE A 216 -6.48 18.22 16.59
N SER A 217 -7.58 17.73 17.16
CA SER A 217 -8.87 17.74 16.49
C SER A 217 -9.41 19.17 16.32
N SER A 218 -10.20 19.40 15.26
CA SER A 218 -10.69 20.74 14.91
C SER A 218 -11.55 21.39 15.98
N ASP A 219 -12.25 20.61 16.80
CA ASP A 219 -13.06 21.06 17.93
C ASP A 219 -12.22 21.61 19.10
N LEU A 220 -11.01 21.07 19.32
CA LEU A 220 -10.09 21.50 20.36
C LEU A 220 -9.18 22.66 19.92
N LEU A 221 -8.92 22.79 18.62
CA LEU A 221 -7.92 23.70 18.08
C LEU A 221 -8.11 25.15 18.53
N SER A 222 -9.35 25.67 18.46
CA SER A 222 -9.65 27.06 18.82
C SER A 222 -9.37 27.35 20.30
N ALA A 223 -9.70 26.42 21.19
CA ALA A 223 -9.46 26.56 22.63
C ALA A 223 -7.94 26.51 22.95
N MET A 224 -7.22 25.58 22.34
CA MET A 224 -5.78 25.43 22.56
C MET A 224 -4.97 26.59 21.97
N MET A 225 -5.39 27.18 20.85
CA MET A 225 -4.79 28.40 20.31
C MET A 225 -5.03 29.65 21.16
N ALA A 226 -6.09 29.68 21.93
CA ALA A 226 -6.41 30.78 22.87
C ALA A 226 -5.66 30.66 24.20
N ASP A 227 -5.22 29.46 24.59
CA ASP A 227 -4.51 29.20 25.85
C ASP A 227 -3.02 29.58 25.71
N PRO A 228 -2.51 30.51 26.56
CA PRO A 228 -1.09 30.89 26.57
C PRO A 228 -0.12 29.74 26.80
N ASN A 229 -0.56 28.64 27.44
CA ASN A 229 0.29 27.49 27.76
C ASN A 229 0.44 26.52 26.59
N THR A 230 -0.49 26.53 25.63
CA THR A 230 -0.52 25.56 24.52
C THR A 230 -0.29 26.18 23.15
N LYS A 231 -0.64 27.47 22.95
CA LYS A 231 -0.58 28.12 21.62
C LYS A 231 0.78 28.04 20.93
N ASP A 232 1.88 28.14 21.70
CA ASP A 232 3.24 28.14 21.16
C ASP A 232 3.76 26.70 20.86
N LEU A 233 3.02 25.68 21.27
CA LEU A 233 3.29 24.26 21.00
C LEU A 233 2.58 23.76 19.74
N ILE A 234 1.67 24.57 19.20
CA ILE A 234 0.86 24.19 18.04
C ILE A 234 1.61 24.55 16.76
N HIS A 235 1.87 23.54 15.95
CA HIS A 235 2.45 23.69 14.64
C HIS A 235 1.41 23.40 13.57
N PRO A 236 1.20 24.30 12.57
CA PRO A 236 0.26 24.04 11.50
C PRO A 236 0.74 22.83 10.69
N THR A 237 -0.17 21.93 10.39
CA THR A 237 0.07 20.86 9.42
C THR A 237 0.28 21.48 8.02
N ARG A 238 1.11 20.86 7.22
CA ARG A 238 1.21 21.22 5.81
C ARG A 238 -0.10 20.84 5.13
N ALA A 239 -0.72 21.81 4.47
CA ALA A 239 -1.92 21.50 3.67
C ALA A 239 -1.56 20.53 2.56
N ASP A 240 -2.24 19.41 2.53
CA ASP A 240 -2.14 18.47 1.41
C ASP A 240 -3.16 18.90 0.34
N THR A 241 -2.63 19.43 -0.76
CA THR A 241 -3.43 19.87 -1.91
C THR A 241 -3.53 18.79 -2.99
N SER A 242 -2.98 17.60 -2.74
CA SER A 242 -2.95 16.49 -3.69
C SER A 242 -4.26 15.71 -3.71
N TYR A 243 -5.08 15.84 -2.68
CA TYR A 243 -6.35 15.12 -2.54
C TYR A 243 -7.55 16.06 -2.65
N ALA A 244 -8.57 15.58 -3.36
CA ALA A 244 -9.93 16.15 -3.33
C ALA A 244 -10.83 15.20 -2.55
N TYR A 245 -11.60 15.76 -1.60
CA TYR A 245 -12.54 14.97 -0.80
C TYR A 245 -13.92 15.09 -1.39
N TRP A 246 -14.60 13.97 -1.58
CA TRP A 246 -15.92 13.88 -2.18
C TRP A 246 -16.86 13.12 -1.27
N TYR A 247 -18.10 13.59 -1.17
CA TYR A 247 -19.21 12.79 -0.69
C TYR A 247 -19.84 12.08 -1.88
N LEU A 248 -19.76 10.75 -1.88
CA LEU A 248 -20.40 9.93 -2.89
C LEU A 248 -21.71 9.37 -2.32
N PHE A 249 -22.79 9.61 -3.03
CA PHE A 249 -24.09 9.09 -2.68
C PHE A 249 -24.37 7.84 -3.51
N ASN A 250 -24.78 6.75 -2.86
CA ASN A 250 -25.24 5.57 -3.58
C ASN A 250 -26.65 5.83 -4.12
N PHE A 251 -26.78 6.01 -5.42
CA PHE A 251 -28.04 6.32 -6.10
C PHE A 251 -28.89 5.08 -6.39
N ASP A 252 -28.28 3.90 -6.41
CA ASP A 252 -28.94 2.62 -6.61
C ASP A 252 -28.54 1.63 -5.50
N PRO A 253 -29.06 1.83 -4.27
CA PRO A 253 -28.70 1.03 -3.13
C PRO A 253 -29.23 -0.40 -3.26
N ASN A 254 -28.34 -1.38 -3.13
CA ASN A 254 -28.65 -2.81 -3.04
C ASN A 254 -28.28 -3.29 -1.64
N PHE A 255 -29.10 -2.96 -0.66
CA PHE A 255 -28.94 -3.42 0.74
C PHE A 255 -30.28 -3.90 1.33
N ASP A 256 -30.22 -4.61 2.42
CA ASP A 256 -31.36 -5.29 3.02
C ASP A 256 -32.54 -4.37 3.33
N ALA A 257 -33.76 -4.88 3.19
CA ALA A 257 -35.01 -4.11 3.35
C ALA A 257 -35.15 -3.46 4.73
N GLU A 258 -34.47 -3.98 5.76
CA GLU A 258 -34.44 -3.39 7.11
C GLU A 258 -33.79 -2.00 7.16
N TYR A 259 -32.91 -1.69 6.20
CA TYR A 259 -32.25 -0.36 6.04
C TYR A 259 -33.03 0.58 5.13
N GLU A 260 -34.23 0.21 4.72
CA GLU A 260 -35.16 1.04 3.94
C GLU A 260 -34.55 1.62 2.64
N PRO A 261 -34.01 0.80 1.70
CA PRO A 261 -33.34 1.26 0.49
C PRO A 261 -34.19 2.21 -0.37
N GLU A 262 -35.49 2.03 -0.41
CA GLU A 262 -36.40 2.93 -1.16
C GLU A 262 -36.48 4.33 -0.53
N ASN A 263 -36.43 4.43 0.80
CA ASN A 263 -36.39 5.73 1.48
C ASN A 263 -35.05 6.43 1.23
N TRP A 264 -33.94 5.67 1.22
CA TRP A 264 -32.64 6.20 0.83
C TRP A 264 -32.66 6.72 -0.62
N LYS A 265 -33.21 5.92 -1.54
CA LYS A 265 -33.32 6.27 -2.97
C LYS A 265 -34.12 7.57 -3.18
N LEU A 266 -35.22 7.75 -2.42
CA LEU A 266 -35.98 9.01 -2.42
C LEU A 266 -35.14 10.18 -1.89
N ALA A 267 -34.43 10.00 -0.79
CA ALA A 267 -33.59 11.03 -0.17
C ALA A 267 -32.45 11.47 -1.12
N VAL A 268 -31.68 10.52 -1.62
CA VAL A 268 -30.50 10.83 -2.47
C VAL A 268 -30.87 11.43 -3.83
N ASN A 269 -32.10 11.22 -4.32
CA ASN A 269 -32.59 11.87 -5.53
C ASN A 269 -33.16 13.28 -5.29
N ASN A 270 -33.26 13.70 -4.03
CA ASN A 270 -33.70 15.06 -3.69
C ASN A 270 -32.49 16.02 -3.64
N GLU A 271 -32.44 17.01 -4.51
CA GLU A 271 -31.36 18.00 -4.59
C GLU A 271 -31.12 18.77 -3.27
N ASN A 272 -32.17 18.98 -2.47
CA ASN A 272 -32.07 19.66 -1.19
C ASN A 272 -31.48 18.77 -0.07
N PHE A 273 -31.45 17.43 -0.28
CA PHE A 273 -30.80 16.51 0.62
C PHE A 273 -29.27 16.44 0.36
N ARG A 274 -28.89 16.47 -0.89
CA ARG A 274 -27.47 16.46 -1.36
C ARG A 274 -26.84 17.84 -1.25
#